data_13351f7267c629c86d62da276e8c4710
#
_entry.id   13351f7267c629c86d62da276e8c4710
#
_cell.length_a   1.000
_cell.length_b   1.000
_cell.length_c   1.000
_cell.angle_alpha   90.00
_cell.angle_beta   90.00
_cell.angle_gamma   90.00
#
_symmetry.space_group_name_H-M   'P 1'
#
loop_
_entity.id
_entity.type
_entity.pdbx_description
1 polymer ?
#
loop_
_entity_poly.entity_id
_entity_poly.type
_entity_poly.pdbx_seq_one_letter_code
_entity_poly.pdbx_strand_id
1 'polypeptide(L)'
;MTSLVIHAEVTCHLLHELVYLLIGPHKREDQKLIYISRVSLDTFPKSALPQLMERASPERRDRARRYVRIDDCLRCLIADELRAYSLKLDYKVPVQSEVSKNAFGKPLLANRDGPKFNLSHDGKWIVCATSPHPVGVDVEAVAEPGLAVVSNDFSVEEVEALRTTATAPLSIARAMIWTRKEAYLKYLGLGLTVQLDSFSVIDQTLLSPAEGMTDGIQFYSWCDADNSHVISVCGHGEEVVISCVSGQELLDGLPPS
;
A
#
# COMPACT_ATOMS: atom_id res chain seq x y z
N MET A 1 -10.38 -8.50 -20.15
CA MET A 1 -9.18 -7.69 -20.46
C MET A 1 -8.14 -8.03 -19.42
N THR A 2 -6.96 -8.45 -19.81
CA THR A 2 -5.90 -8.87 -18.88
C THR A 2 -5.28 -7.60 -18.29
N SER A 3 -5.48 -7.36 -17.00
CA SER A 3 -4.85 -6.23 -16.29
C SER A 3 -3.33 -6.39 -16.35
N LEU A 4 -2.63 -5.37 -16.81
CA LEU A 4 -1.18 -5.38 -16.90
C LEU A 4 -0.58 -4.93 -15.56
N VAL A 5 0.13 -5.82 -14.90
CA VAL A 5 0.97 -5.50 -13.74
C VAL A 5 2.39 -5.36 -14.24
N ILE A 6 2.92 -4.14 -14.25
CA ILE A 6 4.30 -3.88 -14.68
C ILE A 6 5.20 -3.99 -13.45
N HIS A 7 5.96 -5.09 -13.37
CA HIS A 7 7.05 -5.23 -12.42
C HIS A 7 8.34 -4.73 -13.06
N ALA A 8 8.97 -3.72 -12.48
CA ALA A 8 10.31 -3.34 -12.88
C ALA A 8 11.25 -3.25 -11.67
N GLU A 9 12.32 -4.03 -11.71
CA GLU A 9 13.48 -3.92 -10.81
C GLU A 9 14.43 -2.76 -11.19
N VAL A 10 13.93 -1.80 -11.96
CA VAL A 10 14.68 -0.62 -12.38
C VAL A 10 14.53 0.46 -11.31
N THR A 11 15.53 1.32 -11.14
CA THR A 11 15.44 2.46 -10.22
C THR A 11 14.14 3.24 -10.48
N CYS A 12 13.44 3.62 -9.42
CA CYS A 12 12.11 4.25 -9.47
C CYS A 12 12.06 5.44 -10.45
N HIS A 13 13.15 6.20 -10.55
CA HIS A 13 13.26 7.36 -11.43
C HIS A 13 13.25 6.99 -12.92
N LEU A 14 13.99 5.94 -13.32
CA LEU A 14 14.00 5.47 -14.72
C LEU A 14 12.67 4.85 -15.15
N LEU A 15 12.01 4.11 -14.26
CA LEU A 15 10.68 3.57 -14.53
C LEU A 15 9.66 4.68 -14.72
N HIS A 16 9.72 5.71 -13.88
CA HIS A 16 8.84 6.85 -13.95
C HIS A 16 9.05 7.65 -15.23
N GLU A 17 10.30 7.81 -15.68
CA GLU A 17 10.63 8.43 -16.97
C GLU A 17 10.16 7.58 -18.15
N LEU A 18 10.32 6.25 -18.10
CA LEU A 18 9.83 5.31 -19.13
C LEU A 18 8.30 5.34 -19.23
N VAL A 19 7.60 5.30 -18.11
CA VAL A 19 6.14 5.45 -18.06
C VAL A 19 5.73 6.82 -18.56
N TYR A 20 6.49 7.88 -18.23
CA TYR A 20 6.27 9.24 -18.73
C TYR A 20 6.45 9.35 -20.26
N LEU A 21 7.47 8.69 -20.81
CA LEU A 21 7.73 8.66 -22.25
C LEU A 21 6.68 7.84 -23.02
N LEU A 22 6.21 6.72 -22.45
CA LEU A 22 5.26 5.83 -23.09
C LEU A 22 3.81 6.36 -23.05
N ILE A 23 3.44 7.07 -21.98
CA ILE A 23 2.07 7.48 -21.72
C ILE A 23 1.84 8.97 -22.04
N GLY A 24 2.88 9.80 -21.96
CA GLY A 24 2.84 11.25 -22.20
C GLY A 24 2.23 12.07 -21.06
N PRO A 25 2.52 13.39 -20.99
CA PRO A 25 2.15 14.24 -19.86
C PRO A 25 0.64 14.54 -19.74
N HIS A 26 -0.12 14.45 -20.82
CA HIS A 26 -1.53 14.87 -20.89
C HIS A 26 -2.55 13.75 -20.63
N LYS A 27 -2.12 12.49 -20.46
CA LYS A 27 -3.03 11.35 -20.24
C LYS A 27 -3.17 10.92 -18.78
N ARG A 28 -2.50 11.57 -17.84
CA ARG A 28 -2.47 11.13 -16.42
C ARG A 28 -3.77 11.39 -15.65
N GLU A 29 -4.50 12.45 -15.99
CA GLU A 29 -5.75 12.78 -15.29
C GLU A 29 -6.90 11.85 -15.71
N ASP A 30 -6.84 11.27 -16.91
CA ASP A 30 -7.85 10.33 -17.43
C ASP A 30 -7.48 8.86 -17.24
N GLN A 31 -6.25 8.54 -16.80
CA GLN A 31 -5.81 7.17 -16.64
C GLN A 31 -6.06 6.68 -15.22
N LYS A 32 -6.76 5.56 -15.12
CA LYS A 32 -6.99 4.81 -13.90
C LYS A 32 -5.73 4.03 -13.49
N LEU A 33 -4.63 4.76 -13.22
CA LEU A 33 -3.37 4.19 -12.78
C LEU A 33 -3.27 4.21 -11.25
N ILE A 34 -2.76 3.13 -10.70
CA ILE A 34 -2.34 3.05 -9.31
C ILE A 34 -0.81 2.90 -9.29
N TYR A 35 -0.13 3.82 -8.64
CA TYR A 35 1.32 3.71 -8.41
C TYR A 35 1.59 3.12 -7.03
N ILE A 36 2.52 2.18 -6.97
CA ILE A 36 2.98 1.55 -5.74
C ILE A 36 4.47 1.81 -5.61
N SER A 37 4.86 2.54 -4.58
CA SER A 37 6.25 2.67 -4.16
C SER A 37 6.48 1.80 -2.93
N ARG A 38 7.58 1.05 -2.91
CA ARG A 38 7.97 0.23 -1.76
C ARG A 38 9.43 0.42 -1.39
N VAL A 39 9.71 0.40 -0.08
CA VAL A 39 11.06 0.45 0.49
C VAL A 39 11.27 -0.76 1.37
N SER A 40 12.45 -1.39 1.25
CA SER A 40 12.84 -2.47 2.16
C SER A 40 13.61 -1.92 3.35
N LEU A 41 13.16 -2.27 4.56
CA LEU A 41 13.86 -1.93 5.80
C LEU A 41 15.22 -2.64 5.91
N ASP A 42 15.36 -3.83 5.30
CA ASP A 42 16.61 -4.61 5.33
C ASP A 42 17.75 -3.89 4.63
N THR A 43 17.45 -3.14 3.58
CA THR A 43 18.44 -2.37 2.82
C THR A 43 18.48 -0.89 3.21
N PHE A 44 17.61 -0.45 4.12
CA PHE A 44 17.56 0.94 4.55
C PHE A 44 18.69 1.26 5.55
N PRO A 45 19.47 2.36 5.36
CA PRO A 45 20.56 2.68 6.26
C PRO A 45 20.03 3.12 7.63
N LYS A 46 20.23 2.29 8.65
CA LYS A 46 19.78 2.60 10.03
C LYS A 46 20.46 3.86 10.59
N SER A 47 21.63 4.24 10.06
CA SER A 47 22.33 5.50 10.37
C SER A 47 21.56 6.75 9.97
N ALA A 48 20.54 6.63 9.10
CA ALA A 48 19.69 7.75 8.69
C ALA A 48 18.63 8.14 9.74
N LEU A 49 18.48 7.38 10.83
CA LEU A 49 17.48 7.68 11.86
C LEU A 49 17.52 9.13 12.37
N PRO A 50 18.67 9.74 12.70
CA PRO A 50 18.72 11.14 13.12
C PRO A 50 18.16 12.09 12.05
N GLN A 51 18.51 11.88 10.79
CA GLN A 51 18.04 12.69 9.66
C GLN A 51 16.52 12.57 9.47
N LEU A 52 15.97 11.35 9.55
CA LEU A 52 14.53 11.11 9.49
C LEU A 52 13.80 11.78 10.66
N MET A 53 14.35 11.72 11.86
CA MET A 53 13.80 12.39 13.04
C MET A 53 13.80 13.92 12.90
N GLU A 54 14.80 14.49 12.27
CA GLU A 54 14.88 15.93 12.01
C GLU A 54 13.82 16.38 11.01
N ARG A 55 13.65 15.64 9.93
CA ARG A 55 12.64 15.91 8.88
C ARG A 55 11.20 15.69 9.33
N ALA A 56 10.97 14.80 10.29
CA ALA A 56 9.65 14.43 10.74
C ALA A 56 8.90 15.60 11.40
N SER A 57 7.61 15.69 11.14
CA SER A 57 6.73 16.62 11.88
C SER A 57 6.78 16.37 13.39
N PRO A 58 6.48 17.35 14.24
CA PRO A 58 6.45 17.16 15.69
C PRO A 58 5.57 15.97 16.11
N GLU A 59 4.37 15.83 15.55
CA GLU A 59 3.45 14.71 15.83
C GLU A 59 4.08 13.37 15.45
N ARG A 60 4.70 13.29 14.27
CA ARG A 60 5.35 12.07 13.77
C ARG A 60 6.56 11.68 14.62
N ARG A 61 7.35 12.66 15.01
CA ARG A 61 8.53 12.50 15.87
C ARG A 61 8.13 11.96 17.25
N ASP A 62 7.08 12.52 17.85
CA ASP A 62 6.58 12.06 19.14
C ASP A 62 5.99 10.65 19.06
N ARG A 63 5.32 10.30 17.96
CA ARG A 63 4.88 8.93 17.70
C ARG A 63 6.07 7.97 17.56
N ALA A 64 7.08 8.34 16.77
CA ALA A 64 8.28 7.53 16.55
C ALA A 64 9.03 7.23 17.85
N ARG A 65 9.13 8.19 18.76
CA ARG A 65 9.77 8.03 20.08
C ARG A 65 9.07 7.05 21.03
N ARG A 66 7.81 6.70 20.78
CA ARG A 66 7.05 5.76 21.62
C ARG A 66 7.36 4.30 21.28
N TYR A 67 7.97 4.03 20.13
CA TYR A 67 8.34 2.68 19.75
C TYR A 67 9.57 2.22 20.52
N VAL A 68 9.51 1.01 21.08
CA VAL A 68 10.62 0.38 21.80
C VAL A 68 11.67 -0.15 20.82
N ARG A 69 11.21 -0.74 19.72
CA ARG A 69 12.09 -1.31 18.68
C ARG A 69 12.46 -0.25 17.67
N ILE A 70 13.74 -0.18 17.33
CA ILE A 70 14.26 0.76 16.35
C ILE A 70 13.62 0.56 14.96
N ASP A 71 13.33 -0.69 14.61
CA ASP A 71 12.73 -1.01 13.32
C ASP A 71 11.30 -0.46 13.21
N ASP A 72 10.52 -0.45 14.29
CA ASP A 72 9.18 0.15 14.32
C ASP A 72 9.25 1.68 14.23
N CYS A 73 10.24 2.26 14.89
CA CYS A 73 10.53 3.69 14.79
C CYS A 73 10.87 4.06 13.34
N LEU A 74 11.76 3.31 12.69
CA LEU A 74 12.13 3.51 11.28
C LEU A 74 10.94 3.34 10.36
N ARG A 75 10.13 2.26 10.50
CA ARG A 75 8.92 2.08 9.69
C ARG A 75 7.99 3.29 9.78
N CYS A 76 7.79 3.81 11.00
CA CYS A 76 6.95 4.99 11.21
C CYS A 76 7.46 6.22 10.44
N LEU A 77 8.77 6.47 10.46
CA LEU A 77 9.39 7.63 9.81
C LEU A 77 9.47 7.45 8.30
N ILE A 78 9.94 6.29 7.84
CA ILE A 78 10.08 5.97 6.41
C ILE A 78 8.72 6.02 5.72
N ALA A 79 7.64 5.57 6.36
CA ALA A 79 6.31 5.62 5.77
C ALA A 79 5.87 7.05 5.42
N ASP A 80 6.22 8.04 6.25
CA ASP A 80 5.89 9.44 5.98
C ASP A 80 6.75 10.04 4.86
N GLU A 81 8.05 9.73 4.87
CA GLU A 81 8.96 10.13 3.79
C GLU A 81 8.54 9.49 2.45
N LEU A 82 8.21 8.19 2.45
CA LEU A 82 7.76 7.48 1.25
C LEU A 82 6.47 8.07 0.69
N ARG A 83 5.52 8.44 1.54
CA ARG A 83 4.31 9.17 1.15
C ARG A 83 4.65 10.47 0.42
N ALA A 84 5.50 11.30 1.03
CA ALA A 84 5.88 12.59 0.47
C ALA A 84 6.64 12.44 -0.85
N TYR A 85 7.56 11.47 -0.91
CA TYR A 85 8.31 11.10 -2.12
C TYR A 85 7.38 10.67 -3.24
N SER A 86 6.50 9.68 -2.99
CA SER A 86 5.58 9.14 -3.99
C SER A 86 4.63 10.21 -4.53
N LEU A 87 4.00 10.99 -3.67
CA LEU A 87 3.10 12.07 -4.09
C LEU A 87 3.82 13.16 -4.90
N LYS A 88 5.06 13.49 -4.53
CA LYS A 88 5.88 14.43 -5.30
C LYS A 88 6.24 13.86 -6.68
N LEU A 89 6.65 12.59 -6.73
CA LEU A 89 7.07 11.93 -7.96
C LEU A 89 5.89 11.76 -8.91
N ASP A 90 4.79 11.19 -8.42
CA ASP A 90 3.65 10.77 -9.24
C ASP A 90 2.77 11.97 -9.65
N TYR A 91 2.55 12.93 -8.75
CA TYR A 91 1.56 14.00 -8.93
C TYR A 91 2.10 15.41 -8.73
N LYS A 92 3.42 15.57 -8.50
CA LYS A 92 4.06 16.87 -8.23
C LYS A 92 3.49 17.60 -6.99
N VAL A 93 2.93 16.83 -6.06
CA VAL A 93 2.45 17.39 -4.79
C VAL A 93 3.63 17.89 -3.95
N PRO A 94 3.59 19.11 -3.42
CA PRO A 94 4.66 19.62 -2.57
C PRO A 94 4.87 18.75 -1.32
N VAL A 95 6.13 18.53 -0.94
CA VAL A 95 6.52 17.67 0.21
C VAL A 95 5.87 18.14 1.51
N GLN A 96 5.76 19.46 1.70
CA GLN A 96 5.17 20.10 2.88
C GLN A 96 3.64 20.14 2.88
N SER A 97 3.00 19.46 1.91
CA SER A 97 1.53 19.43 1.84
C SER A 97 0.93 18.87 3.12
N GLU A 98 -0.03 19.61 3.65
CA GLU A 98 -0.70 19.28 4.89
C GLU A 98 -1.48 17.96 4.78
N VAL A 99 -1.35 17.12 5.80
CA VAL A 99 -2.04 15.85 5.95
C VAL A 99 -3.00 15.94 7.13
N SER A 100 -4.26 15.68 6.87
CA SER A 100 -5.30 15.53 7.89
C SER A 100 -5.67 14.06 8.06
N LYS A 101 -6.53 13.76 9.04
CA LYS A 101 -7.09 12.42 9.23
C LYS A 101 -8.62 12.50 9.07
N ASN A 102 -9.21 11.43 8.53
CA ASN A 102 -10.67 11.28 8.59
C ASN A 102 -11.11 10.86 10.02
N ALA A 103 -12.42 10.70 10.23
CA ALA A 103 -12.99 10.31 11.52
C ALA A 103 -12.47 8.94 12.03
N PHE A 104 -11.96 8.09 11.15
CA PHE A 104 -11.45 6.75 11.47
C PHE A 104 -9.92 6.68 11.47
N GLY A 105 -9.22 7.82 11.35
CA GLY A 105 -7.77 7.90 11.44
C GLY A 105 -7.02 7.68 10.12
N LYS A 106 -7.69 7.45 8.99
CA LYS A 106 -7.03 7.35 7.67
C LYS A 106 -6.42 8.71 7.32
N PRO A 107 -5.10 8.77 7.02
CA PRO A 107 -4.46 10.00 6.60
C PRO A 107 -4.89 10.38 5.17
N LEU A 108 -5.09 11.66 4.93
CA LEU A 108 -5.55 12.25 3.68
C LEU A 108 -4.85 13.58 3.44
N LEU A 109 -4.59 13.95 2.20
CA LEU A 109 -4.19 15.32 1.88
C LEU A 109 -5.30 16.31 2.30
N ALA A 110 -4.91 17.46 2.84
CA ALA A 110 -5.86 18.52 3.20
C ALA A 110 -6.60 19.02 1.95
N ASN A 111 -5.91 19.12 0.81
CA ASN A 111 -6.55 19.31 -0.50
C ASN A 111 -7.29 18.03 -0.93
N ARG A 112 -8.61 18.07 -0.80
CA ARG A 112 -9.48 16.91 -1.09
C ARG A 112 -9.62 16.61 -2.58
N ASP A 113 -9.36 17.56 -3.46
CA ASP A 113 -9.40 17.39 -4.92
C ASP A 113 -8.08 16.82 -5.46
N GLY A 114 -7.04 16.80 -4.65
CA GLY A 114 -5.75 16.20 -4.98
C GLY A 114 -5.76 14.67 -5.00
N PRO A 115 -4.62 14.05 -5.38
CA PRO A 115 -4.48 12.61 -5.42
C PRO A 115 -4.72 11.99 -4.04
N LYS A 116 -5.07 10.71 -4.06
CA LYS A 116 -5.27 9.91 -2.85
C LYS A 116 -4.04 9.05 -2.62
N PHE A 117 -3.82 8.71 -1.37
CA PHE A 117 -2.74 7.79 -1.00
C PHE A 117 -3.17 6.86 0.13
N ASN A 118 -2.47 5.76 0.25
CA ASN A 118 -2.58 4.86 1.37
C ASN A 118 -1.21 4.25 1.70
N LEU A 119 -1.01 3.88 2.95
CA LEU A 119 0.25 3.34 3.48
C LEU A 119 -0.01 2.03 4.21
N SER A 120 0.91 1.09 4.05
CA SER A 120 1.01 -0.10 4.89
C SER A 120 2.48 -0.45 5.16
N HIS A 121 2.72 -1.19 6.23
CA HIS A 121 4.05 -1.73 6.52
C HIS A 121 3.92 -2.97 7.39
N ASP A 122 4.66 -3.99 7.02
CA ASP A 122 4.88 -5.18 7.83
C ASP A 122 6.25 -5.80 7.52
N GLY A 123 6.86 -6.43 8.53
CA GLY A 123 8.17 -7.05 8.41
C GLY A 123 9.20 -6.08 7.83
N LYS A 124 9.75 -6.46 6.67
CA LYS A 124 10.76 -5.65 5.95
C LYS A 124 10.18 -4.57 5.04
N TRP A 125 8.88 -4.61 4.71
CA TRP A 125 8.30 -3.74 3.71
C TRP A 125 7.57 -2.53 4.28
N ILE A 126 7.79 -1.39 3.67
CA ILE A 126 6.98 -0.18 3.78
C ILE A 126 6.46 0.14 2.38
N VAL A 127 5.15 0.31 2.23
CA VAL A 127 4.48 0.48 0.93
C VAL A 127 3.61 1.73 0.96
N CYS A 128 3.63 2.47 -0.15
CA CYS A 128 2.75 3.59 -0.42
C CYS A 128 2.03 3.37 -1.75
N ALA A 129 0.70 3.42 -1.74
CA ALA A 129 -0.11 3.49 -2.93
C ALA A 129 -0.56 4.93 -3.18
N THR A 130 -0.49 5.39 -4.43
CA THR A 130 -1.01 6.70 -4.86
C THR A 130 -1.91 6.52 -6.08
N SER A 131 -2.99 7.32 -6.17
CA SER A 131 -3.96 7.26 -7.25
C SER A 131 -4.75 8.57 -7.34
N PRO A 132 -5.29 8.97 -8.50
CA PRO A 132 -6.27 10.07 -8.56
C PRO A 132 -7.57 9.74 -7.83
N HIS A 133 -7.89 8.45 -7.67
CA HIS A 133 -9.10 7.94 -7.03
C HIS A 133 -8.81 7.33 -5.65
N PRO A 134 -9.82 7.06 -4.81
CA PRO A 134 -9.61 6.33 -3.57
C PRO A 134 -8.81 5.05 -3.79
N VAL A 135 -7.89 4.77 -2.87
CA VAL A 135 -6.99 3.61 -2.92
C VAL A 135 -6.74 3.09 -1.51
N GLY A 136 -6.58 1.78 -1.40
CA GLY A 136 -6.11 1.09 -0.21
C GLY A 136 -4.98 0.14 -0.56
N VAL A 137 -4.00 -0.02 0.30
CA VAL A 137 -2.89 -0.96 0.16
C VAL A 137 -2.63 -1.66 1.48
N ASP A 138 -2.31 -2.94 1.39
CA ASP A 138 -1.86 -3.70 2.55
C ASP A 138 -0.68 -4.60 2.20
N VAL A 139 0.17 -4.86 3.20
CA VAL A 139 1.31 -5.79 3.12
C VAL A 139 1.37 -6.59 4.41
N GLU A 140 1.51 -7.91 4.29
CA GLU A 140 1.59 -8.83 5.42
C GLU A 140 2.62 -9.92 5.17
N ALA A 141 3.33 -10.30 6.22
CA ALA A 141 4.22 -11.46 6.18
C ALA A 141 3.42 -12.76 6.01
N VAL A 142 3.94 -13.66 5.17
CA VAL A 142 3.40 -15.00 5.02
C VAL A 142 3.79 -15.83 6.25
N ALA A 143 2.87 -15.93 7.19
CA ALA A 143 3.05 -16.73 8.39
C ALA A 143 2.55 -18.16 8.18
N GLU A 144 3.26 -19.14 8.74
CA GLU A 144 2.73 -20.51 8.82
C GLU A 144 1.38 -20.50 9.54
N PRO A 145 0.34 -21.11 8.97
CA PRO A 145 -0.96 -21.13 9.59
C PRO A 145 -0.90 -21.94 10.87
N GLY A 146 -0.96 -21.29 12.01
CA GLY A 146 -1.34 -21.96 13.26
C GLY A 146 -2.75 -22.56 13.09
N LEU A 147 -3.00 -23.77 13.55
CA LEU A 147 -4.25 -24.52 13.42
C LEU A 147 -5.52 -23.75 13.89
N ALA A 148 -5.35 -22.65 14.60
CA ALA A 148 -6.43 -21.92 15.27
C ALA A 148 -6.98 -20.70 14.52
N VAL A 149 -6.46 -20.34 13.37
CA VAL A 149 -6.82 -19.07 12.72
C VAL A 149 -7.39 -19.27 11.31
N VAL A 150 -8.29 -20.23 11.14
CA VAL A 150 -9.40 -20.10 10.19
C VAL A 150 -10.40 -19.23 10.94
N SER A 151 -10.09 -17.95 10.97
CA SER A 151 -10.73 -17.06 11.91
C SER A 151 -12.12 -16.67 11.44
N ASN A 152 -12.92 -16.23 12.38
CA ASN A 152 -14.21 -15.57 12.21
C ASN A 152 -14.16 -14.33 11.28
N ASP A 153 -12.99 -14.05 10.66
CA ASP A 153 -12.75 -12.90 9.80
C ASP A 153 -12.92 -13.21 8.31
N PHE A 154 -13.04 -14.51 7.94
CA PHE A 154 -13.22 -14.90 6.55
C PHE A 154 -14.69 -15.29 6.28
N SER A 155 -15.19 -14.89 5.12
CA SER A 155 -16.51 -15.31 4.67
C SER A 155 -16.57 -16.82 4.40
N VAL A 156 -17.78 -17.37 4.32
CA VAL A 156 -17.97 -18.81 4.04
C VAL A 156 -17.32 -19.21 2.72
N GLU A 157 -17.40 -18.36 1.70
CA GLU A 157 -16.83 -18.57 0.37
C GLU A 157 -15.31 -18.58 0.41
N GLU A 158 -14.70 -17.70 1.22
CA GLU A 158 -13.26 -17.64 1.40
C GLU A 158 -12.71 -18.85 2.15
N VAL A 159 -13.41 -19.30 3.18
CA VAL A 159 -13.07 -20.54 3.90
C VAL A 159 -13.12 -21.73 2.96
N GLU A 160 -14.14 -21.83 2.12
CA GLU A 160 -14.27 -22.92 1.16
C GLU A 160 -13.18 -22.85 0.06
N ALA A 161 -12.89 -21.65 -0.44
CA ALA A 161 -11.80 -21.44 -1.39
C ALA A 161 -10.44 -21.87 -0.80
N LEU A 162 -10.16 -21.56 0.45
CA LEU A 162 -8.94 -22.01 1.14
C LEU A 162 -8.85 -23.52 1.31
N ARG A 163 -10.00 -24.21 1.52
CA ARG A 163 -10.05 -25.67 1.65
C ARG A 163 -9.80 -26.39 0.32
N THR A 164 -10.23 -25.77 -0.77
CA THR A 164 -10.16 -26.35 -2.13
C THR A 164 -8.94 -25.88 -2.92
N THR A 165 -8.18 -24.90 -2.42
CA THR A 165 -6.99 -24.39 -3.09
C THR A 165 -5.91 -25.46 -3.20
N ALA A 166 -5.57 -25.83 -4.44
CA ALA A 166 -4.49 -26.73 -4.78
C ALA A 166 -3.32 -26.06 -5.50
N THR A 167 -3.44 -24.77 -5.85
CA THR A 167 -2.53 -24.08 -6.77
C THR A 167 -1.47 -23.22 -6.08
N ALA A 168 -1.66 -22.89 -4.81
CA ALA A 168 -0.70 -22.11 -4.01
C ALA A 168 -0.57 -22.70 -2.60
N PRO A 169 0.55 -22.49 -1.91
CA PRO A 169 0.64 -22.79 -0.47
C PRO A 169 -0.49 -22.10 0.31
N LEU A 170 -1.11 -22.82 1.25
CA LEU A 170 -2.24 -22.33 2.02
C LEU A 170 -1.92 -21.03 2.77
N SER A 171 -0.67 -20.90 3.25
CA SER A 171 -0.17 -19.68 3.91
C SER A 171 -0.23 -18.45 2.99
N ILE A 172 0.17 -18.60 1.73
CA ILE A 172 0.11 -17.51 0.74
C ILE A 172 -1.34 -17.19 0.38
N ALA A 173 -2.17 -18.19 0.10
CA ALA A 173 -3.58 -17.99 -0.25
C ALA A 173 -4.32 -17.23 0.87
N ARG A 174 -4.06 -17.61 2.12
CA ARG A 174 -4.62 -16.96 3.28
C ARG A 174 -4.12 -15.52 3.45
N ALA A 175 -2.81 -15.28 3.33
CA ALA A 175 -2.24 -13.95 3.40
C ALA A 175 -2.82 -13.05 2.29
N MET A 176 -3.08 -13.60 1.10
CA MET A 176 -3.69 -12.87 -0.02
C MET A 176 -5.13 -12.43 0.28
N ILE A 177 -5.97 -13.32 0.84
CA ILE A 177 -7.33 -12.95 1.25
C ILE A 177 -7.27 -11.88 2.34
N TRP A 178 -6.41 -12.06 3.33
CA TRP A 178 -6.26 -11.12 4.43
C TRP A 178 -5.84 -9.73 3.95
N THR A 179 -4.76 -9.64 3.17
CA THR A 179 -4.26 -8.36 2.66
C THR A 179 -5.27 -7.67 1.74
N ARG A 180 -6.07 -8.42 0.97
CA ARG A 180 -7.18 -7.84 0.17
C ARG A 180 -8.26 -7.24 1.06
N LYS A 181 -8.68 -7.93 2.12
CA LYS A 181 -9.65 -7.39 3.09
C LYS A 181 -9.15 -6.12 3.75
N GLU A 182 -7.92 -6.12 4.26
CA GLU A 182 -7.31 -4.94 4.86
C GLU A 182 -7.14 -3.79 3.85
N ALA A 183 -6.71 -4.08 2.61
CA ALA A 183 -6.64 -3.09 1.55
C ALA A 183 -8.02 -2.48 1.25
N TYR A 184 -9.08 -3.27 1.24
CA TYR A 184 -10.44 -2.79 1.05
C TYR A 184 -10.92 -1.90 2.20
N LEU A 185 -10.71 -2.29 3.45
CA LEU A 185 -11.03 -1.44 4.60
C LEU A 185 -10.27 -0.11 4.57
N LYS A 186 -9.00 -0.17 4.17
CA LYS A 186 -8.16 1.03 3.97
C LYS A 186 -8.64 1.88 2.79
N TYR A 187 -9.13 1.26 1.71
CA TYR A 187 -9.78 1.96 0.60
C TYR A 187 -11.01 2.71 1.10
N LEU A 188 -11.93 2.06 1.80
CA LEU A 188 -13.12 2.68 2.39
C LEU A 188 -12.77 3.77 3.41
N GLY A 189 -11.66 3.60 4.14
CA GLY A 189 -11.26 4.52 5.19
C GLY A 189 -12.16 4.51 6.41
N LEU A 190 -12.85 3.38 6.66
CA LEU A 190 -13.76 3.19 7.78
C LEU A 190 -13.11 2.48 8.98
N GLY A 191 -11.82 2.12 8.87
CA GLY A 191 -11.16 1.30 9.89
C GLY A 191 -11.83 -0.07 10.06
N LEU A 192 -11.73 -0.65 11.25
CA LEU A 192 -12.31 -1.97 11.58
C LEU A 192 -13.80 -1.89 11.98
N THR A 193 -14.58 -0.97 11.41
CA THR A 193 -16.02 -0.87 11.71
C THR A 193 -16.85 -1.81 10.85
N VAL A 194 -16.30 -2.35 9.78
CA VAL A 194 -16.94 -3.32 8.89
C VAL A 194 -16.59 -4.72 9.35
N GLN A 195 -17.58 -5.60 9.49
CA GLN A 195 -17.34 -7.01 9.81
C GLN A 195 -16.63 -7.69 8.63
N LEU A 196 -15.48 -8.30 8.90
CA LEU A 196 -14.61 -8.88 7.86
C LEU A 196 -15.27 -10.09 7.16
N ASP A 197 -16.07 -10.88 7.86
CA ASP A 197 -16.79 -12.03 7.32
C ASP A 197 -18.04 -11.65 6.49
N SER A 198 -18.46 -10.38 6.51
CA SER A 198 -19.65 -9.90 5.79
C SER A 198 -19.44 -9.69 4.29
N PHE A 199 -18.22 -9.78 3.79
CA PHE A 199 -17.88 -9.62 2.37
C PHE A 199 -16.74 -10.58 1.98
N SER A 200 -16.65 -10.88 0.67
CA SER A 200 -15.63 -11.76 0.10
C SER A 200 -14.78 -11.02 -0.94
N VAL A 201 -13.49 -11.36 -0.98
CA VAL A 201 -12.48 -10.77 -1.87
C VAL A 201 -11.79 -11.81 -2.77
N ILE A 202 -12.53 -12.91 -3.07
CA ILE A 202 -12.04 -13.97 -3.96
C ILE A 202 -11.99 -13.43 -5.41
N ASP A 203 -11.14 -14.04 -6.24
CA ASP A 203 -11.06 -13.83 -7.70
C ASP A 203 -10.79 -12.38 -8.15
N GLN A 204 -10.08 -11.60 -7.33
CA GLN A 204 -9.76 -10.19 -7.61
C GLN A 204 -11.00 -9.28 -7.70
N THR A 205 -12.17 -9.80 -7.42
CA THR A 205 -13.43 -9.05 -7.38
C THR A 205 -14.00 -9.02 -5.96
N LEU A 206 -14.79 -8.01 -5.70
CA LEU A 206 -15.51 -7.89 -4.44
C LEU A 206 -16.90 -8.55 -4.65
N LEU A 207 -17.19 -9.59 -3.87
CA LEU A 207 -18.49 -10.23 -3.84
C LEU A 207 -19.28 -9.74 -2.62
N SER A 208 -20.50 -9.31 -2.87
CA SER A 208 -21.47 -8.86 -1.85
C SER A 208 -21.06 -7.67 -1.00
N PRO A 209 -21.15 -6.47 -1.53
CA PRO A 209 -21.16 -5.27 -0.73
C PRO A 209 -22.54 -4.64 -0.65
N ALA A 210 -22.71 -3.73 0.28
CA ALA A 210 -23.87 -2.83 0.26
C ALA A 210 -23.99 -2.18 -1.13
N GLU A 211 -25.21 -2.22 -1.68
CA GLU A 211 -25.52 -1.72 -3.02
C GLU A 211 -24.89 -0.34 -3.28
N GLY A 212 -24.20 -0.19 -4.40
CA GLY A 212 -23.65 1.08 -4.90
C GLY A 212 -22.19 1.41 -4.54
N MET A 213 -21.47 0.58 -3.79
CA MET A 213 -20.09 0.90 -3.36
C MET A 213 -18.98 0.23 -4.17
N THR A 214 -19.25 -0.55 -5.20
CA THR A 214 -18.29 -1.50 -5.78
C THR A 214 -18.12 -1.49 -7.29
N ASP A 215 -18.83 -0.65 -8.01
CA ASP A 215 -18.70 -0.60 -9.45
C ASP A 215 -17.28 -0.20 -9.85
N GLY A 216 -16.52 -1.15 -10.42
CA GLY A 216 -15.20 -0.92 -10.96
C GLY A 216 -14.04 -1.00 -9.94
N ILE A 217 -14.26 -1.46 -8.68
CA ILE A 217 -13.17 -1.76 -7.74
C ILE A 217 -12.50 -3.06 -8.15
N GLN A 218 -11.17 -3.04 -8.18
CA GLN A 218 -10.33 -4.20 -8.47
C GLN A 218 -9.30 -4.43 -7.37
N PHE A 219 -8.88 -5.69 -7.22
CA PHE A 219 -7.79 -6.10 -6.37
C PHE A 219 -6.62 -6.58 -7.21
N TYR A 220 -5.43 -6.11 -6.86
CA TYR A 220 -4.19 -6.60 -7.41
C TYR A 220 -3.36 -7.14 -6.25
N SER A 221 -2.87 -8.37 -6.38
CA SER A 221 -2.13 -9.02 -5.31
C SER A 221 -0.92 -9.76 -5.88
N TRP A 222 0.21 -9.67 -5.19
CA TRP A 222 1.43 -10.36 -5.57
C TRP A 222 2.27 -10.69 -4.33
N CYS A 223 3.12 -11.69 -4.46
CA CYS A 223 4.15 -12.00 -3.47
C CYS A 223 5.42 -11.19 -3.77
N ASP A 224 6.23 -10.92 -2.76
CA ASP A 224 7.60 -10.49 -2.97
C ASP A 224 8.47 -11.64 -3.52
N ALA A 225 9.73 -11.33 -3.90
CA ALA A 225 10.57 -12.27 -4.65
C ALA A 225 10.87 -13.58 -3.90
N ASP A 226 10.89 -13.56 -2.57
CA ASP A 226 11.13 -14.73 -1.72
C ASP A 226 9.86 -15.35 -1.14
N ASN A 227 8.69 -14.87 -1.57
CA ASN A 227 7.37 -15.28 -1.07
C ASN A 227 7.18 -15.11 0.44
N SER A 228 7.95 -14.23 1.05
CA SER A 228 7.85 -13.95 2.49
C SER A 228 6.74 -12.98 2.84
N HIS A 229 6.26 -12.19 1.88
CA HIS A 229 5.18 -11.22 2.07
C HIS A 229 4.22 -11.22 0.89
N VAL A 230 2.96 -10.93 1.18
CA VAL A 230 1.93 -10.62 0.18
C VAL A 230 1.60 -9.14 0.27
N ILE A 231 1.48 -8.50 -0.89
CA ILE A 231 1.05 -7.12 -1.03
C ILE A 231 -0.25 -7.13 -1.83
N SER A 232 -1.26 -6.42 -1.36
CA SER A 232 -2.51 -6.23 -2.09
C SER A 232 -2.87 -4.76 -2.18
N VAL A 233 -3.40 -4.34 -3.33
CA VAL A 233 -3.95 -3.00 -3.55
C VAL A 233 -5.40 -3.11 -4.00
N CYS A 234 -6.21 -2.17 -3.54
CA CYS A 234 -7.63 -2.04 -3.85
C CYS A 234 -7.92 -0.63 -4.36
N GLY A 235 -8.58 -0.51 -5.52
CA GLY A 235 -8.94 0.78 -6.09
C GLY A 235 -9.59 0.69 -7.47
N HIS A 236 -9.88 1.85 -8.05
CA HIS A 236 -10.42 1.98 -9.42
C HIS A 236 -9.30 2.12 -10.46
N GLY A 237 -8.28 1.26 -10.40
CA GLY A 237 -7.19 1.24 -11.37
C GLY A 237 -7.46 0.22 -12.48
N GLU A 238 -7.00 0.50 -13.69
CA GLU A 238 -6.93 -0.47 -14.78
C GLU A 238 -5.54 -1.08 -14.88
N GLU A 239 -4.53 -0.36 -14.37
CA GLU A 239 -3.13 -0.79 -14.35
C GLU A 239 -2.48 -0.41 -13.02
N VAL A 240 -1.53 -1.23 -12.59
CA VAL A 240 -0.71 -0.99 -11.40
C VAL A 240 0.76 -0.92 -11.79
N VAL A 241 1.41 0.17 -11.42
CA VAL A 241 2.85 0.40 -11.61
C VAL A 241 3.57 0.25 -10.28
N ILE A 242 4.51 -0.69 -10.19
CA ILE A 242 5.22 -1.00 -8.95
C ILE A 242 6.68 -0.57 -9.07
N SER A 243 7.14 0.24 -8.14
CA SER A 243 8.52 0.75 -8.04
C SER A 243 9.17 0.35 -6.72
N CYS A 244 10.41 -0.10 -6.79
CA CYS A 244 11.26 -0.28 -5.61
C CYS A 244 12.10 0.99 -5.42
N VAL A 245 11.93 1.65 -4.28
CA VAL A 245 12.68 2.86 -3.91
C VAL A 245 13.81 2.45 -2.97
N SER A 246 15.05 2.76 -3.31
CA SER A 246 16.16 2.51 -2.41
C SER A 246 16.15 3.50 -1.23
N GLY A 247 16.74 3.12 -0.10
CA GLY A 247 16.84 4.02 1.05
C GLY A 247 17.60 5.31 0.72
N GLN A 248 18.65 5.24 -0.11
CA GLN A 248 19.40 6.41 -0.55
C GLN A 248 18.56 7.31 -1.46
N GLU A 249 17.88 6.75 -2.43
CA GLU A 249 17.00 7.49 -3.33
C GLU A 249 15.88 8.22 -2.55
N LEU A 250 15.31 7.58 -1.52
CA LEU A 250 14.32 8.20 -0.66
C LEU A 250 14.91 9.39 0.13
N LEU A 251 16.10 9.23 0.67
CA LEU A 251 16.78 10.27 1.44
C LEU A 251 17.20 11.47 0.58
N ASP A 252 17.63 11.23 -0.66
CA ASP A 252 18.08 12.27 -1.59
C ASP A 252 16.92 12.93 -2.35
N GLY A 253 15.84 12.19 -2.59
CA GLY A 253 14.70 12.64 -3.38
C GLY A 253 13.82 13.70 -2.71
N LEU A 254 13.99 13.92 -1.40
CA LEU A 254 13.28 14.94 -0.64
C LEU A 254 14.26 16.04 -0.18
N PRO A 255 13.90 17.33 -0.32
CA PRO A 255 14.72 18.42 0.16
C PRO A 255 14.87 18.33 1.69
N PRO A 256 15.97 18.84 2.26
CA PRO A 256 16.06 19.06 3.70
C PRO A 256 14.91 19.97 4.15
N SER A 257 14.38 19.72 5.34
CA SER A 257 13.31 20.49 5.98
C SER A 257 13.69 21.92 6.31
#